data_1eb6c6f1885863cd768a7947f5dff2b6
#
_entry.id   1eb6c6f1885863cd768a7947f5dff2b6
#
_cell.length_a   1.000
_cell.length_b   1.000
_cell.length_c   1.000
_cell.angle_alpha   90.00
_cell.angle_beta   90.00
_cell.angle_gamma   90.00
#
_symmetry.space_group_name_H-M   'P 1'
#
loop_
_entity.id
_entity.type
_entity.pdbx_description
1 polymer ?
#
loop_
_entity_poly.entity_id
_entity_poly.type
_entity_poly.pdbx_seq_one_letter_code
_entity_poly.pdbx_strand_id
1 'polypeptide(L)'
;LQVIAHLDGTDSITPLGPVNPRPAESAQPDLSDVKGQEHAKRALEIAAAGGHNLLFIGPPGTGKSMLARRLPGIMPAMSPAEALQTAAVDSVLGIRLDMSRWRQRPFRAPHHTASAAALVGGGPEPKPGEVSRAHNGVLFLDELPEFNRNVLEVLREPIEGGELTISRAGRQADFPARFQLIAAMNPCPCGYQG
;
A
#
# COMPACT_ATOMS: atom_id res chain seq x y z
N LEU A 1 -1.31 15.26 -34.42
CA LEU A 1 -0.72 15.42 -35.76
C LEU A 1 0.25 14.30 -36.09
N GLN A 2 1.23 13.95 -35.23
CA GLN A 2 2.21 12.89 -35.48
C GLN A 2 1.59 11.52 -35.74
N VAL A 3 0.51 11.15 -35.01
CA VAL A 3 -0.19 9.86 -35.22
C VAL A 3 -0.82 9.81 -36.61
N ILE A 4 -1.41 10.91 -37.07
CA ILE A 4 -2.04 11.00 -38.42
C ILE A 4 -0.93 10.87 -39.47
N ALA A 5 0.18 11.59 -39.31
CA ALA A 5 1.32 11.50 -40.24
C ALA A 5 1.92 10.08 -40.30
N HIS A 6 1.93 9.37 -39.19
CA HIS A 6 2.37 7.96 -39.14
C HIS A 6 1.40 7.04 -39.90
N LEU A 7 0.09 7.23 -39.68
CA LEU A 7 -0.94 6.44 -40.35
C LEU A 7 -0.99 6.71 -41.86
N ASP A 8 -0.72 7.96 -42.27
CA ASP A 8 -0.66 8.38 -43.68
C ASP A 8 0.70 8.04 -44.33
N GLY A 9 1.63 7.45 -43.61
CA GLY A 9 2.95 7.05 -44.12
C GLY A 9 3.91 8.22 -44.42
N THR A 10 3.57 9.44 -44.00
CA THR A 10 4.39 10.65 -44.22
C THR A 10 5.45 10.86 -43.13
N ASP A 11 5.28 10.25 -41.98
CA ASP A 11 6.26 10.22 -40.88
C ASP A 11 6.17 8.88 -40.14
N SER A 12 7.25 8.43 -39.53
CA SER A 12 7.25 7.18 -38.76
C SER A 12 7.45 7.42 -37.28
N ILE A 13 6.52 6.97 -36.46
CA ILE A 13 6.71 6.90 -35.01
C ILE A 13 7.58 5.70 -34.71
N THR A 14 8.77 5.94 -34.15
CA THR A 14 9.66 4.85 -33.73
C THR A 14 8.96 4.00 -32.66
N PRO A 15 8.82 2.67 -32.86
CA PRO A 15 8.28 1.80 -31.83
C PRO A 15 9.09 1.93 -30.56
N LEU A 16 8.39 2.01 -29.42
CA LEU A 16 9.07 1.87 -28.13
C LEU A 16 9.79 0.50 -28.10
N GLY A 17 11.09 0.53 -27.99
CA GLY A 17 11.88 -0.70 -27.79
C GLY A 17 11.42 -1.41 -26.49
N PRO A 18 11.69 -2.72 -26.36
CA PRO A 18 11.35 -3.44 -25.16
C PRO A 18 11.99 -2.75 -23.96
N VAL A 19 11.14 -2.20 -23.08
CA VAL A 19 11.60 -1.67 -21.79
C VAL A 19 11.92 -2.89 -20.93
N ASN A 20 13.21 -3.24 -20.84
CA ASN A 20 13.65 -4.17 -19.80
C ASN A 20 13.61 -3.40 -18.48
N PRO A 21 12.65 -3.70 -17.58
CA PRO A 21 12.67 -3.12 -16.27
C PRO A 21 13.94 -3.64 -15.59
N ARG A 22 14.98 -2.81 -15.51
CA ARG A 22 16.06 -3.11 -14.58
C ARG A 22 15.41 -3.06 -13.20
N PRO A 23 15.49 -4.16 -12.40
CA PRO A 23 15.17 -4.04 -11.00
C PRO A 23 16.07 -2.92 -10.48
N ALA A 24 15.48 -1.81 -10.08
CA ALA A 24 16.28 -0.87 -9.34
C ALA A 24 16.78 -1.64 -8.12
N GLU A 25 18.05 -1.54 -7.85
CA GLU A 25 18.59 -1.66 -6.50
C GLU A 25 18.00 -0.53 -5.65
N SER A 26 16.67 -0.42 -5.63
CA SER A 26 16.02 0.46 -4.69
C SER A 26 16.13 -0.26 -3.37
N ALA A 27 16.98 0.26 -2.55
CA ALA A 27 17.21 -0.15 -1.19
C ALA A 27 15.88 -0.06 -0.40
N GLN A 28 14.99 -1.04 -0.60
CA GLN A 28 13.97 -1.27 0.40
C GLN A 28 14.70 -1.61 1.70
N PRO A 29 14.31 -1.03 2.83
CA PRO A 29 14.95 -1.34 4.09
C PRO A 29 14.88 -2.85 4.34
N ASP A 30 16.03 -3.47 4.57
CA ASP A 30 16.12 -4.90 4.81
C ASP A 30 15.89 -5.22 6.30
N LEU A 31 15.25 -6.36 6.58
CA LEU A 31 15.05 -6.84 7.93
C LEU A 31 16.36 -7.21 8.61
N SER A 32 17.41 -7.57 7.87
CA SER A 32 18.76 -7.84 8.36
C SER A 32 19.42 -6.63 9.03
N ASP A 33 19.02 -5.40 8.67
CA ASP A 33 19.53 -4.17 9.29
C ASP A 33 19.07 -4.03 10.76
N VAL A 34 18.02 -4.75 11.15
CA VAL A 34 17.47 -4.68 12.50
C VAL A 34 18.29 -5.55 13.44
N LYS A 35 18.95 -4.92 14.39
CA LYS A 35 19.70 -5.64 15.44
C LYS A 35 18.77 -6.04 16.57
N GLY A 36 18.86 -7.31 17.01
CA GLY A 36 17.97 -7.85 18.03
C GLY A 36 16.53 -8.02 17.54
N GLN A 37 15.57 -7.95 18.45
CA GLN A 37 14.12 -8.04 18.13
C GLN A 37 13.71 -9.38 17.49
N GLU A 38 14.32 -10.48 17.86
CA GLU A 38 14.16 -11.78 17.18
C GLU A 38 12.70 -12.25 17.12
N HIS A 39 11.93 -12.03 18.20
CA HIS A 39 10.50 -12.38 18.23
C HIS A 39 9.69 -11.55 17.24
N ALA A 40 9.95 -10.24 17.15
CA ALA A 40 9.24 -9.36 16.25
C ALA A 40 9.63 -9.62 14.79
N LYS A 41 10.90 -9.90 14.50
CA LYS A 41 11.37 -10.35 13.19
C LYS A 41 10.67 -11.64 12.78
N ARG A 42 10.65 -12.63 13.67
CA ARG A 42 9.98 -13.92 13.40
C ARG A 42 8.49 -13.75 13.13
N ALA A 43 7.81 -12.87 13.88
CA ALA A 43 6.41 -12.54 13.63
C ALA A 43 6.21 -11.92 12.24
N LEU A 44 7.11 -11.01 11.82
CA LEU A 44 7.08 -10.41 10.47
C LEU A 44 7.29 -11.44 9.36
N GLU A 45 8.25 -12.35 9.52
CA GLU A 45 8.49 -13.44 8.56
C GLU A 45 7.25 -14.31 8.37
N ILE A 46 6.61 -14.71 9.47
CA ILE A 46 5.38 -15.51 9.45
C ILE A 46 4.25 -14.71 8.78
N ALA A 47 4.11 -13.42 9.14
CA ALA A 47 3.12 -12.55 8.55
C ALA A 47 3.35 -12.36 7.04
N ALA A 48 4.59 -12.16 6.60
CA ALA A 48 4.95 -12.03 5.19
C ALA A 48 4.65 -13.31 4.39
N ALA A 49 4.98 -14.48 4.96
CA ALA A 49 4.78 -15.78 4.31
C ALA A 49 3.31 -16.16 4.18
N GLY A 50 2.49 -15.83 5.19
CA GLY A 50 1.08 -16.20 5.26
C GLY A 50 0.10 -15.10 4.87
N GLY A 51 0.57 -13.87 4.57
CA GLY A 51 -0.31 -12.73 4.32
C GLY A 51 -1.12 -12.33 5.57
N HIS A 52 -0.58 -12.57 6.78
CA HIS A 52 -1.30 -12.32 8.02
C HIS A 52 -1.21 -10.87 8.45
N ASN A 53 -2.32 -10.34 8.93
CA ASN A 53 -2.33 -9.05 9.63
C ASN A 53 -1.59 -9.15 10.96
N LEU A 54 -0.92 -8.07 11.39
CA LEU A 54 -0.10 -8.06 12.60
C LEU A 54 -0.32 -6.78 13.41
N LEU A 55 -0.40 -6.93 14.73
CA LEU A 55 -0.41 -5.81 15.66
C LEU A 55 0.85 -5.81 16.53
N PHE A 56 1.59 -4.72 16.46
CA PHE A 56 2.71 -4.46 17.37
C PHE A 56 2.22 -3.71 18.60
N ILE A 57 2.50 -4.25 19.78
CA ILE A 57 2.23 -3.60 21.07
C ILE A 57 3.56 -3.43 21.81
N GLY A 58 3.88 -2.22 22.22
CA GLY A 58 5.10 -1.94 22.96
C GLY A 58 5.34 -0.46 23.23
N PRO A 59 6.24 -0.11 24.13
CA PRO A 59 6.55 1.28 24.48
C PRO A 59 7.02 2.11 23.27
N PRO A 60 6.96 3.44 23.35
CA PRO A 60 7.55 4.31 22.34
C PRO A 60 9.04 4.03 22.19
N GLY A 61 9.57 4.20 20.97
CA GLY A 61 10.99 3.98 20.68
C GLY A 61 11.43 2.52 20.51
N THR A 62 10.56 1.54 20.64
CA THR A 62 10.93 0.12 20.46
C THR A 62 11.07 -0.33 19.01
N GLY A 63 10.92 0.57 18.04
CA GLY A 63 11.17 0.27 16.62
C GLY A 63 9.98 -0.34 15.86
N LYS A 64 8.76 -0.27 16.38
CA LYS A 64 7.56 -0.82 15.72
C LYS A 64 7.39 -0.34 14.28
N SER A 65 7.44 0.98 14.05
CA SER A 65 7.31 1.59 12.72
C SER A 65 8.50 1.25 11.81
N MET A 66 9.70 1.10 12.39
CA MET A 66 10.89 0.66 11.67
C MET A 66 10.76 -0.78 11.19
N LEU A 67 10.22 -1.68 11.99
CA LEU A 67 9.94 -3.07 11.64
C LEU A 67 8.85 -3.16 10.56
N ALA A 68 7.74 -2.44 10.72
CA ALA A 68 6.66 -2.42 9.75
C ALA A 68 7.12 -2.01 8.35
N ARG A 69 7.99 -1.01 8.24
CA ARG A 69 8.55 -0.53 6.95
C ARG A 69 9.41 -1.57 6.22
N ARG A 70 9.88 -2.61 6.91
CA ARG A 70 10.69 -3.68 6.33
C ARG A 70 9.88 -4.85 5.81
N LEU A 71 8.59 -4.89 6.13
CA LEU A 71 7.71 -5.97 5.68
C LEU A 71 7.67 -6.10 4.14
N PRO A 72 7.54 -5.03 3.33
CA PRO A 72 7.53 -5.17 1.87
C PRO A 72 8.79 -5.83 1.31
N GLY A 73 9.95 -5.63 1.96
CA GLY A 73 11.23 -6.19 1.53
C GLY A 73 11.35 -7.71 1.72
N ILE A 74 10.58 -8.29 2.64
CA ILE A 74 10.56 -9.74 2.91
C ILE A 74 9.33 -10.45 2.32
N MET A 75 8.36 -9.70 1.79
CA MET A 75 7.23 -10.27 1.05
C MET A 75 7.67 -10.78 -0.33
N PRO A 76 7.02 -11.81 -0.88
CA PRO A 76 7.26 -12.20 -2.26
C PRO A 76 7.05 -11.03 -3.23
N ALA A 77 7.91 -10.89 -4.24
CA ALA A 77 7.74 -9.88 -5.27
C ALA A 77 6.37 -10.03 -5.96
N MET A 78 5.73 -8.90 -6.33
CA MET A 78 4.47 -8.95 -7.05
C MET A 78 4.62 -9.72 -8.36
N SER A 79 3.62 -10.53 -8.71
CA SER A 79 3.47 -11.07 -10.05
C SER A 79 3.25 -9.94 -11.06
N PRO A 80 3.46 -10.14 -12.36
CA PRO A 80 3.14 -9.12 -13.37
C PRO A 80 1.68 -8.66 -13.33
N ALA A 81 0.75 -9.55 -13.02
CA ALA A 81 -0.67 -9.24 -12.90
C ALA A 81 -0.95 -8.32 -11.70
N GLU A 82 -0.40 -8.62 -10.52
CA GLU A 82 -0.50 -7.76 -9.33
C GLU A 82 0.13 -6.38 -9.58
N ALA A 83 1.29 -6.35 -10.24
CA ALA A 83 1.97 -5.09 -10.56
C ALA A 83 1.14 -4.21 -11.50
N LEU A 84 0.47 -4.80 -12.50
CA LEU A 84 -0.44 -4.09 -13.39
C LEU A 84 -1.67 -3.54 -12.64
N GLN A 85 -2.27 -4.31 -11.75
CA GLN A 85 -3.39 -3.86 -10.91
C GLN A 85 -3.00 -2.66 -10.05
N THR A 86 -1.84 -2.73 -9.40
CA THR A 86 -1.31 -1.64 -8.58
C THR A 86 -1.02 -0.39 -9.42
N ALA A 87 -0.42 -0.56 -10.60
CA ALA A 87 -0.17 0.54 -11.52
C ALA A 87 -1.47 1.17 -12.06
N ALA A 88 -2.53 0.38 -12.24
CA ALA A 88 -3.83 0.89 -12.66
C ALA A 88 -4.44 1.82 -11.59
N VAL A 89 -4.33 1.49 -10.31
CA VAL A 89 -4.77 2.36 -9.20
C VAL A 89 -4.02 3.70 -9.23
N ASP A 90 -2.70 3.67 -9.38
CA ASP A 90 -1.89 4.89 -9.46
C ASP A 90 -2.22 5.72 -10.73
N SER A 91 -2.51 5.07 -11.85
CA SER A 91 -2.90 5.72 -13.09
C SER A 91 -4.18 6.53 -12.97
N VAL A 92 -5.19 6.04 -12.23
CA VAL A 92 -6.44 6.79 -11.94
C VAL A 92 -6.15 8.11 -11.21
N LEU A 93 -5.07 8.14 -10.41
CA LEU A 93 -4.61 9.33 -9.71
C LEU A 93 -3.70 10.24 -10.57
N GLY A 94 -3.41 9.86 -11.81
CA GLY A 94 -2.48 10.57 -12.69
C GLY A 94 -1.02 10.39 -12.31
N ILE A 95 -0.70 9.42 -11.45
CA ILE A 95 0.66 9.09 -11.05
C ILE A 95 1.32 8.30 -12.18
N ARG A 96 2.45 8.79 -12.66
CA ARG A 96 3.20 8.10 -13.72
C ARG A 96 3.84 6.82 -13.17
N LEU A 97 3.80 5.77 -13.99
CA LEU A 97 4.48 4.52 -13.68
C LEU A 97 5.99 4.75 -13.57
N ASP A 98 6.53 4.44 -12.40
CA ASP A 98 7.96 4.41 -12.15
C ASP A 98 8.49 2.98 -12.35
N MET A 99 9.18 2.75 -13.47
CA MET A 99 9.73 1.43 -13.79
C MET A 99 10.80 0.96 -12.80
N SER A 100 11.42 1.88 -12.07
CA SER A 100 12.38 1.52 -11.02
C SER A 100 11.71 0.81 -9.84
N ARG A 101 10.43 1.05 -9.64
CA ARG A 101 9.60 0.46 -8.57
C ARG A 101 8.67 -0.65 -9.08
N TRP A 102 8.82 -1.04 -10.35
CA TRP A 102 8.00 -2.10 -10.93
C TRP A 102 8.09 -3.40 -10.12
N ARG A 103 6.95 -3.97 -9.77
CA ARG A 103 6.79 -5.17 -8.93
C ARG A 103 7.21 -5.02 -7.45
N GLN A 104 7.49 -3.81 -6.99
CA GLN A 104 7.67 -3.56 -5.56
C GLN A 104 6.31 -3.41 -4.88
N ARG A 105 6.14 -4.06 -3.74
CA ARG A 105 4.92 -3.95 -2.94
C ARG A 105 4.79 -2.56 -2.34
N PRO A 106 3.66 -1.86 -2.54
CA PRO A 106 3.44 -0.56 -1.94
C PRO A 106 3.41 -0.63 -0.41
N PHE A 107 3.92 0.41 0.23
CA PHE A 107 3.80 0.63 1.67
C PHE A 107 3.11 1.97 1.90
N ARG A 108 1.93 1.94 2.50
CA ARG A 108 1.14 3.13 2.81
C ARG A 108 1.02 3.27 4.31
N ALA A 109 1.31 4.47 4.82
CA ALA A 109 1.28 4.77 6.25
C ALA A 109 0.54 6.11 6.45
N PRO A 110 -0.79 6.12 6.38
CA PRO A 110 -1.56 7.32 6.63
C PRO A 110 -1.38 7.78 8.08
N HIS A 111 -1.36 9.08 8.28
CA HIS A 111 -1.30 9.66 9.63
C HIS A 111 -2.63 9.44 10.35
N HIS A 112 -2.62 9.29 11.67
CA HIS A 112 -3.84 9.05 12.47
C HIS A 112 -4.90 10.17 12.34
N THR A 113 -4.49 11.39 11.95
CA THR A 113 -5.41 12.51 11.65
C THR A 113 -6.05 12.43 10.27
N ALA A 114 -5.73 11.42 9.46
CA ALA A 114 -6.33 11.25 8.15
C ALA A 114 -7.85 11.06 8.26
N SER A 115 -8.60 11.71 7.37
CA SER A 115 -10.05 11.53 7.31
C SER A 115 -10.43 10.17 6.69
N ALA A 116 -11.64 9.69 6.95
CA ALA A 116 -12.18 8.51 6.29
C ALA A 116 -12.11 8.64 4.74
N ALA A 117 -12.39 9.82 4.20
CA ALA A 117 -12.29 10.09 2.77
C ALA A 117 -10.84 10.01 2.25
N ALA A 118 -9.84 10.37 3.05
CA ALA A 118 -8.44 10.19 2.66
C ALA A 118 -8.05 8.71 2.63
N LEU A 119 -8.59 7.88 3.54
CA LEU A 119 -8.34 6.46 3.57
C LEU A 119 -9.01 5.71 2.42
N VAL A 120 -10.33 5.86 2.31
CA VAL A 120 -11.09 5.07 1.33
C VAL A 120 -11.15 5.73 -0.04
N GLY A 121 -11.02 7.02 -0.09
CA GLY A 121 -11.19 7.80 -1.31
C GLY A 121 -12.51 8.56 -1.35
N GLY A 122 -12.76 9.27 -2.42
CA GLY A 122 -13.97 10.08 -2.58
C GLY A 122 -13.77 11.24 -3.55
N GLY A 123 -14.63 12.24 -3.40
CA GLY A 123 -14.67 13.41 -4.27
C GLY A 123 -15.86 13.40 -5.23
N PRO A 124 -16.09 14.49 -5.99
CA PRO A 124 -17.12 14.54 -7.04
C PRO A 124 -16.93 13.47 -8.11
N GLU A 125 -15.68 13.20 -8.44
CA GLU A 125 -15.24 12.03 -9.21
C GLU A 125 -14.63 11.05 -8.22
N PRO A 126 -15.17 9.81 -8.13
CA PRO A 126 -14.62 8.81 -7.21
C PRO A 126 -13.14 8.55 -7.52
N LYS A 127 -12.26 8.84 -6.54
CA LYS A 127 -10.82 8.57 -6.64
C LYS A 127 -10.39 7.65 -5.52
N PRO A 128 -9.45 6.72 -5.78
CA PRO A 128 -8.95 5.79 -4.78
C PRO A 128 -8.19 6.53 -3.67
N GLY A 129 -8.38 6.08 -2.42
CA GLY A 129 -7.65 6.55 -1.24
C GLY A 129 -6.43 5.71 -0.90
N GLU A 130 -5.89 5.91 0.30
CA GLU A 130 -4.69 5.21 0.79
C GLU A 130 -4.88 3.69 0.84
N VAL A 131 -6.10 3.23 1.13
CA VAL A 131 -6.45 1.80 1.20
C VAL A 131 -6.25 1.13 -0.16
N SER A 132 -6.83 1.70 -1.23
CA SER A 132 -6.65 1.17 -2.60
C SER A 132 -5.20 1.34 -3.09
N ARG A 133 -4.51 2.40 -2.67
CA ARG A 133 -3.08 2.59 -2.97
C ARG A 133 -2.17 1.60 -2.24
N ALA A 134 -2.66 0.95 -1.18
CA ALA A 134 -1.97 -0.15 -0.50
C ALA A 134 -2.22 -1.52 -1.17
N HIS A 135 -3.03 -1.57 -2.24
CA HIS A 135 -3.37 -2.82 -2.92
C HIS A 135 -2.12 -3.63 -3.31
N ASN A 136 -2.16 -4.93 -3.06
CA ASN A 136 -1.04 -5.87 -3.21
C ASN A 136 0.19 -5.55 -2.34
N GLY A 137 0.05 -4.70 -1.33
CA GLY A 137 1.12 -4.26 -0.45
C GLY A 137 0.70 -4.21 1.02
N VAL A 138 1.18 -3.20 1.71
CA VAL A 138 1.03 -3.04 3.16
C VAL A 138 0.34 -1.71 3.49
N LEU A 139 -0.70 -1.78 4.31
CA LEU A 139 -1.27 -0.63 5.01
C LEU A 139 -0.79 -0.64 6.45
N PHE A 140 -0.05 0.38 6.84
CA PHE A 140 0.46 0.53 8.20
C PHE A 140 -0.28 1.63 8.95
N LEU A 141 -0.88 1.28 10.09
CA LEU A 141 -1.53 2.22 10.99
C LEU A 141 -0.70 2.35 12.26
N ASP A 142 0.08 3.43 12.35
CA ASP A 142 0.81 3.75 13.58
C ASP A 142 -0.12 4.46 14.55
N GLU A 143 0.11 4.27 15.85
CA GLU A 143 -0.73 4.84 16.91
C GLU A 143 -2.22 4.50 16.73
N LEU A 144 -2.53 3.23 16.48
CA LEU A 144 -3.86 2.74 16.17
C LEU A 144 -4.99 3.33 17.04
N PRO A 145 -4.84 3.50 18.38
CA PRO A 145 -5.89 4.08 19.23
C PRO A 145 -6.19 5.56 18.96
N GLU A 146 -5.29 6.29 18.31
CA GLU A 146 -5.45 7.71 17.98
C GLU A 146 -6.31 7.93 16.73
N PHE A 147 -6.55 6.88 15.94
CA PHE A 147 -7.44 6.98 14.78
C PHE A 147 -8.90 7.15 15.25
N ASN A 148 -9.60 8.06 14.56
CA ASN A 148 -11.03 8.20 14.79
C ASN A 148 -11.77 6.88 14.50
N ARG A 149 -12.71 6.51 15.36
CA ARG A 149 -13.47 5.26 15.24
C ARG A 149 -14.13 5.09 13.86
N ASN A 150 -14.70 6.18 13.31
CA ASN A 150 -15.30 6.14 11.98
C ASN A 150 -14.28 5.82 10.88
N VAL A 151 -13.02 6.19 11.08
CA VAL A 151 -11.93 5.88 10.15
C VAL A 151 -11.56 4.40 10.21
N LEU A 152 -11.58 3.80 11.40
CA LEU A 152 -11.34 2.36 11.55
C LEU A 152 -12.51 1.52 11.03
N GLU A 153 -13.74 1.99 11.20
CA GLU A 153 -14.94 1.28 10.72
C GLU A 153 -14.97 1.12 9.20
N VAL A 154 -14.53 2.13 8.45
CA VAL A 154 -14.49 2.05 6.97
C VAL A 154 -13.42 1.09 6.43
N LEU A 155 -12.49 0.64 7.26
CA LEU A 155 -11.49 -0.37 6.88
C LEU A 155 -12.04 -1.80 6.92
N ARG A 156 -13.20 -2.01 7.55
CA ARG A 156 -13.78 -3.35 7.71
C ARG A 156 -14.11 -3.98 6.36
N GLU A 157 -14.82 -3.24 5.50
CA GLU A 157 -15.18 -3.72 4.16
C GLU A 157 -13.97 -4.19 3.34
N PRO A 158 -12.91 -3.38 3.14
CA PRO A 158 -11.76 -3.81 2.35
C PRO A 158 -10.93 -4.91 3.03
N ILE A 159 -10.90 -4.99 4.36
CA ILE A 159 -10.19 -6.09 5.05
C ILE A 159 -10.89 -7.42 4.82
N GLU A 160 -12.23 -7.45 4.83
CA GLU A 160 -13.02 -8.67 4.66
C GLU A 160 -13.19 -9.03 3.17
N GLY A 161 -13.46 -8.03 2.32
CA GLY A 161 -13.81 -8.21 0.90
C GLY A 161 -12.63 -8.10 -0.08
N GLY A 162 -11.58 -7.39 0.28
CA GLY A 162 -10.45 -7.10 -0.62
C GLY A 162 -10.78 -6.09 -1.72
N GLU A 163 -11.91 -5.45 -1.63
CA GLU A 163 -12.42 -4.44 -2.55
C GLU A 163 -13.09 -3.32 -1.77
N LEU A 164 -13.22 -2.17 -2.39
CA LEU A 164 -13.84 -1.00 -1.79
C LEU A 164 -14.75 -0.32 -2.81
N THR A 165 -16.02 -0.15 -2.47
CA THR A 165 -17.00 0.54 -3.29
C THR A 165 -17.18 1.99 -2.84
N ILE A 166 -16.90 2.94 -3.72
CA ILE A 166 -17.12 4.37 -3.49
C ILE A 166 -18.36 4.81 -4.27
N SER A 167 -19.42 5.18 -3.53
CA SER A 167 -20.64 5.74 -4.10
C SER A 167 -20.76 7.22 -3.76
N ARG A 168 -20.82 8.09 -4.79
CA ARG A 168 -20.95 9.54 -4.63
C ARG A 168 -21.76 10.15 -5.79
N ALA A 169 -22.73 11.01 -5.44
CA ALA A 169 -23.50 11.82 -6.40
C ALA A 169 -24.02 11.05 -7.63
N GLY A 170 -24.52 9.81 -7.41
CA GLY A 170 -25.02 8.96 -8.50
C GLY A 170 -23.95 8.25 -9.32
N ARG A 171 -22.69 8.36 -8.94
CA ARG A 171 -21.57 7.59 -9.51
C ARG A 171 -21.07 6.57 -8.51
N GLN A 172 -20.77 5.38 -9.00
CA GLN A 172 -20.17 4.30 -8.22
C GLN A 172 -18.90 3.84 -8.93
N ALA A 173 -17.86 3.57 -8.14
CA ALA A 173 -16.63 3.00 -8.62
C ALA A 173 -16.10 1.98 -7.60
N ASP A 174 -15.67 0.84 -8.12
CA ASP A 174 -15.09 -0.22 -7.32
C ASP A 174 -13.55 -0.18 -7.48
N PHE A 175 -12.86 -0.20 -6.37
CA PHE A 175 -11.41 -0.17 -6.34
C PHE A 175 -10.88 -1.41 -5.62
N PRO A 176 -9.81 -2.03 -6.13
CA PRO A 176 -9.17 -3.14 -5.44
C PRO A 176 -8.50 -2.64 -4.16
N ALA A 177 -8.58 -3.44 -3.09
CA ALA A 177 -8.12 -3.08 -1.76
C ALA A 177 -7.58 -4.30 -0.98
N ARG A 178 -6.89 -5.21 -1.66
CA ARG A 178 -6.22 -6.36 -1.01
C ARG A 178 -4.87 -5.92 -0.48
N PHE A 179 -4.75 -5.78 0.80
CA PHE A 179 -3.52 -5.36 1.47
C PHE A 179 -3.30 -6.19 2.74
N GLN A 180 -2.08 -6.22 3.21
CA GLN A 180 -1.75 -6.74 4.53
C GLN A 180 -1.79 -5.58 5.53
N LEU A 181 -2.61 -5.70 6.57
CA LEU A 181 -2.73 -4.68 7.61
C LEU A 181 -1.67 -4.92 8.68
N ILE A 182 -0.84 -3.92 8.91
CA ILE A 182 0.04 -3.86 10.08
C ILE A 182 -0.39 -2.66 10.92
N ALA A 183 -0.55 -2.88 12.20
CA ALA A 183 -0.87 -1.81 13.13
C ALA A 183 0.15 -1.74 14.27
N ALA A 184 0.31 -0.58 14.86
CA ALA A 184 1.13 -0.39 16.05
C ALA A 184 0.40 0.44 17.10
N MET A 185 0.58 0.08 18.34
CA MET A 185 0.06 0.83 19.47
C MET A 185 1.03 0.82 20.65
N ASN A 186 0.93 1.84 21.47
CA ASN A 186 1.58 1.86 22.76
C ASN A 186 0.69 1.18 23.80
N PRO A 187 1.25 0.51 24.81
CA PRO A 187 0.47 0.02 25.92
C PRO A 187 -0.21 1.20 26.65
N CYS A 188 -1.35 0.91 27.28
CA CYS A 188 -2.06 1.95 28.03
C CYS A 188 -1.13 2.58 29.08
N PRO A 189 -1.06 3.92 29.17
CA PRO A 189 -0.27 4.63 30.18
C PRO A 189 -0.69 4.28 31.61
N CYS A 190 -1.90 3.76 31.79
CA CYS A 190 -2.42 3.33 33.10
C CYS A 190 -1.74 2.08 33.66
N GLY A 191 -0.93 1.35 32.86
CA GLY A 191 -0.25 0.11 33.29
C GLY A 191 -1.18 -1.10 33.49
N TYR A 192 -2.48 -0.93 33.38
CA TYR A 192 -3.46 -2.01 33.45
C TYR A 192 -3.70 -2.57 32.03
N GLN A 193 -2.78 -3.40 31.56
CA GLN A 193 -3.07 -4.31 30.46
C GLN A 193 -3.64 -5.58 31.07
N GLY A 194 -4.96 -5.68 31.06
CA GLY A 194 -5.64 -6.91 31.32
C GLY A 194 -5.65 -7.79 30.07
#